data_7d6b836688b074f6dfa7080417df93d8
#
_entry.id   7d6b836688b074f6dfa7080417df93d8
#
_cell.length_a   1.000
_cell.length_b   1.000
_cell.length_c   1.000
_cell.angle_alpha   90.00
_cell.angle_beta   90.00
_cell.angle_gamma   90.00
#
_symmetry.space_group_name_H-M   'P 1'
#
loop_
_entity.id
_entity.type
_entity.pdbx_description
1 polymer ?
#
loop_
_entity_poly.entity_id
_entity_poly.type
_entity_poly.pdbx_seq_one_letter_code
_entity_poly.pdbx_strand_id
1 'polypeptide(L)'
;MNILLKRVSLVLFAFLSACNFGHADDHVGLSPFEKAELKRLLELDFRDLGKVPIRSVLGYEQEHWRNPASVHVIRPNDISLNGHVLMVDSFRNVAGMYVTRGVGYDDFVTMRNFSGSATEKFLTLVDGREVLQRMGGTINWTTEDVPLAILNRVEIIRGAGASIWGTNAVSGVVNVVTKHAALTQGNSVRLVMEHDGTFLGEYVHGGKLSEDSFYRIWVRDQEYAEGELMSGLPARDDGFARKAGFRYDKVLGPDLDFTF
;
A
#
# COMPACT_ATOMS: atom_id res chain seq x y z
N MET A 1 30.79 -4.19 -7.78
CA MET A 1 30.59 -2.86 -8.41
C MET A 1 30.14 -2.94 -9.90
N ASN A 2 30.69 -3.84 -10.73
CA ASN A 2 30.33 -3.89 -12.17
C ASN A 2 29.00 -4.60 -12.52
N ILE A 3 28.45 -5.43 -11.66
CA ILE A 3 27.19 -6.14 -11.90
C ILE A 3 26.00 -5.24 -11.54
N LEU A 4 26.13 -4.45 -10.47
CA LEU A 4 25.11 -3.49 -10.04
C LEU A 4 24.88 -2.39 -11.09
N LEU A 5 25.96 -1.83 -11.65
CA LEU A 5 25.86 -0.81 -12.71
C LEU A 5 25.23 -1.35 -14.00
N LYS A 6 25.46 -2.61 -14.38
CA LYS A 6 24.85 -3.21 -15.57
C LYS A 6 23.36 -3.49 -15.39
N ARG A 7 22.93 -3.86 -14.17
CA ARG A 7 21.51 -4.15 -13.88
C ARG A 7 20.68 -2.88 -13.73
N VAL A 8 21.20 -1.87 -13.04
CA VAL A 8 20.59 -0.53 -12.96
C VAL A 8 20.45 0.09 -14.36
N SER A 9 21.45 -0.12 -15.23
CA SER A 9 21.41 0.36 -16.61
C SER A 9 20.32 -0.33 -17.44
N LEU A 10 20.03 -1.63 -17.21
CA LEU A 10 19.00 -2.36 -17.97
C LEU A 10 17.59 -1.94 -17.56
N VAL A 11 17.34 -1.74 -16.27
CA VAL A 11 16.08 -1.24 -15.75
C VAL A 11 15.88 0.22 -16.18
N LEU A 12 16.90 1.06 -16.08
CA LEU A 12 16.86 2.45 -16.52
C LEU A 12 16.61 2.56 -18.04
N PHE A 13 17.18 1.66 -18.86
CA PHE A 13 17.01 1.66 -20.31
C PHE A 13 15.59 1.21 -20.71
N ALA A 14 15.00 0.23 -20.01
CA ALA A 14 13.61 -0.14 -20.21
C ALA A 14 12.65 0.98 -19.79
N PHE A 15 12.98 1.72 -18.73
CA PHE A 15 12.23 2.89 -18.30
C PHE A 15 12.35 4.06 -19.25
N LEU A 16 13.53 4.35 -19.79
CA LEU A 16 13.78 5.46 -20.73
C LEU A 16 13.17 5.23 -22.11
N SER A 17 13.03 3.99 -22.55
CA SER A 17 12.39 3.69 -23.85
C SER A 17 10.85 3.74 -23.79
N ALA A 18 10.26 3.66 -22.60
CA ALA A 18 8.82 3.83 -22.40
C ALA A 18 8.41 5.29 -22.15
N CYS A 19 9.34 6.15 -21.80
CA CYS A 19 9.11 7.58 -21.64
C CYS A 19 9.27 8.32 -22.97
N ASN A 20 8.22 8.38 -23.78
CA ASN A 20 8.05 9.52 -24.65
C ASN A 20 7.83 10.74 -23.74
N PHE A 21 8.84 11.58 -23.60
CA PHE A 21 8.74 12.89 -22.93
C PHE A 21 7.76 13.78 -23.71
N GLY A 22 6.47 13.58 -23.50
CA GLY A 22 5.50 14.62 -23.71
C GLY A 22 5.76 15.70 -22.67
N HIS A 23 5.84 16.95 -23.11
CA HIS A 23 5.97 18.12 -22.25
C HIS A 23 5.03 17.97 -21.05
N ALA A 24 5.61 17.94 -19.86
CA ALA A 24 4.86 18.11 -18.63
C ALA A 24 4.48 19.59 -18.57
N ASP A 25 3.24 19.90 -18.93
CA ASP A 25 2.63 21.16 -18.53
C ASP A 25 2.50 21.13 -17.00
N ASP A 26 3.12 22.11 -16.35
CA ASP A 26 3.16 22.36 -14.90
C ASP A 26 1.78 22.76 -14.33
N HIS A 27 0.76 21.95 -14.58
CA HIS A 27 -0.53 22.07 -13.91
C HIS A 27 -0.90 20.74 -13.25
N VAL A 28 -0.33 20.51 -12.05
CA VAL A 28 -0.94 19.61 -11.05
C VAL A 28 -2.25 20.27 -10.59
N GLY A 29 -3.20 20.34 -11.49
CA GLY A 29 -4.54 20.77 -11.20
C GLY A 29 -5.28 19.59 -10.58
N LEU A 30 -5.64 19.70 -9.29
CA LEU A 30 -6.61 18.81 -8.66
C LEU A 30 -7.83 18.66 -9.58
N SER A 31 -8.31 17.44 -9.74
CA SER A 31 -9.54 17.17 -10.49
C SER A 31 -10.71 17.97 -9.88
N PRO A 32 -11.78 18.24 -10.65
CA PRO A 32 -12.96 18.91 -10.10
C PRO A 32 -13.51 18.22 -8.86
N PHE A 33 -13.42 16.90 -8.80
CA PHE A 33 -13.83 16.08 -7.65
C PHE A 33 -12.89 16.30 -6.44
N GLU A 34 -11.57 16.26 -6.63
CA GLU A 34 -10.60 16.53 -5.56
C GLU A 34 -10.69 17.97 -5.04
N LYS A 35 -10.96 18.94 -5.93
CA LYS A 35 -11.19 20.34 -5.52
C LYS A 35 -12.45 20.48 -4.69
N ALA A 36 -13.52 19.78 -5.05
CA ALA A 36 -14.77 19.80 -4.29
C ALA A 36 -14.62 19.13 -2.92
N GLU A 37 -13.90 18.00 -2.87
CA GLU A 37 -13.63 17.28 -1.63
C GLU A 37 -12.65 18.03 -0.74
N LEU A 38 -11.59 18.59 -1.30
CA LEU A 38 -10.65 19.45 -0.58
C LEU A 38 -11.35 20.70 0.00
N LYS A 39 -12.20 21.34 -0.79
CA LYS A 39 -13.00 22.49 -0.34
C LYS A 39 -13.91 22.10 0.81
N ARG A 40 -14.61 20.97 0.69
CA ARG A 40 -15.45 20.42 1.76
C ARG A 40 -14.66 20.13 3.03
N LEU A 41 -13.46 19.54 2.90
CA LEU A 41 -12.59 19.23 4.05
C LEU A 41 -12.01 20.49 4.71
N LEU A 42 -11.70 21.53 3.93
CA LEU A 42 -11.20 22.81 4.43
C LEU A 42 -12.28 23.66 5.13
N GLU A 43 -13.54 23.44 4.79
CA GLU A 43 -14.69 24.10 5.43
C GLU A 43 -15.14 23.43 6.74
N LEU A 44 -14.61 22.22 7.04
CA LEU A 44 -14.93 21.51 8.28
C LEU A 44 -14.16 22.11 9.48
N ASP A 45 -14.86 22.40 10.55
CA ASP A 45 -14.22 22.71 11.84
C ASP A 45 -13.45 21.48 12.34
N PHE A 46 -12.39 21.71 13.12
CA PHE A 46 -11.55 20.65 13.71
C PHE A 46 -12.37 19.57 14.44
N ARG A 47 -13.51 19.97 15.04
CA ARG A 47 -14.47 19.05 15.66
C ARG A 47 -15.22 18.19 14.66
N ASP A 48 -15.36 18.63 13.43
CA ASP A 48 -16.11 17.93 12.38
C ASP A 48 -15.21 17.03 11.53
N LEU A 49 -13.88 17.22 11.58
CA LEU A 49 -12.90 16.29 10.99
C LEU A 49 -13.00 14.88 11.60
N GLY A 50 -13.37 14.77 12.88
CA GLY A 50 -13.68 13.48 13.52
C GLY A 50 -14.97 12.81 13.04
N LYS A 51 -15.82 13.55 12.33
CA LYS A 51 -17.09 13.06 11.77
C LYS A 51 -16.99 12.67 10.29
N VAL A 52 -15.80 12.85 9.66
CA VAL A 52 -15.62 12.39 8.29
C VAL A 52 -15.90 10.90 8.25
N PRO A 53 -16.91 10.46 7.49
CA PRO A 53 -17.28 9.06 7.46
C PRO A 53 -16.11 8.28 6.85
N ILE A 54 -15.56 7.38 7.62
CA ILE A 54 -14.69 6.35 7.08
C ILE A 54 -15.68 5.34 6.48
N ARG A 55 -15.62 5.15 5.18
CA ARG A 55 -16.23 3.98 4.52
C ARG A 55 -15.47 2.76 5.04
N SER A 56 -15.76 2.48 6.29
CA SER A 56 -15.07 1.50 7.08
C SER A 56 -15.44 0.12 6.54
N VAL A 57 -14.53 -0.75 6.75
CA VAL A 57 -14.54 -2.20 6.79
C VAL A 57 -15.87 -2.83 7.29
N LEU A 58 -16.77 -2.08 7.88
CA LEU A 58 -18.11 -2.51 8.30
C LEU A 58 -19.15 -2.50 7.18
N GLY A 59 -18.76 -2.07 5.95
CA GLY A 59 -19.67 -2.05 4.79
C GLY A 59 -20.66 -0.88 4.76
N TYR A 60 -20.67 -0.03 5.79
CA TYR A 60 -21.46 1.18 5.85
C TYR A 60 -20.68 2.33 6.46
N GLU A 61 -21.02 3.56 6.10
CA GLU A 61 -20.39 4.77 6.62
C GLU A 61 -20.73 4.96 8.09
N GLN A 62 -19.73 4.91 8.97
CA GLN A 62 -19.85 5.26 10.38
C GLN A 62 -18.87 6.35 10.77
N GLU A 63 -19.31 7.21 11.69
CA GLU A 63 -18.44 8.18 12.34
C GLU A 63 -17.38 7.46 13.18
N HIS A 64 -16.13 7.86 13.03
CA HIS A 64 -14.95 7.21 13.66
C HIS A 64 -15.12 6.95 15.16
N TRP A 65 -15.74 7.86 15.89
CA TRP A 65 -15.91 7.78 17.34
C TRP A 65 -17.08 6.86 17.79
N ARG A 66 -17.99 6.49 16.91
CA ARG A 66 -19.08 5.52 17.18
C ARG A 66 -18.70 4.08 16.94
N ASN A 67 -17.51 3.86 16.38
CA ASN A 67 -17.06 2.50 16.12
C ASN A 67 -16.62 1.84 17.43
N PRO A 68 -17.19 0.69 17.84
CA PRO A 68 -16.79 -0.01 19.05
C PRO A 68 -15.38 -0.63 18.98
N ALA A 69 -14.79 -0.66 17.79
CA ALA A 69 -13.43 -1.15 17.57
C ALA A 69 -12.40 0.00 17.55
N SER A 70 -11.20 -0.27 18.02
CA SER A 70 -10.08 0.67 17.90
C SER A 70 -9.57 0.65 16.47
N VAL A 71 -9.87 1.70 15.70
CA VAL A 71 -9.43 1.86 14.32
C VAL A 71 -8.23 2.81 14.27
N HIS A 72 -7.22 2.43 13.49
CA HIS A 72 -6.09 3.28 13.15
C HIS A 72 -5.98 3.37 11.63
N VAL A 73 -5.84 4.58 11.10
CA VAL A 73 -5.73 4.83 9.66
C VAL A 73 -4.35 5.37 9.35
N ILE A 74 -3.63 4.68 8.46
CA ILE A 74 -2.32 5.10 7.95
C ILE A 74 -2.52 5.62 6.53
N ARG A 75 -2.01 6.80 6.25
CA ARG A 75 -1.99 7.40 4.91
C ARG A 75 -0.60 7.35 4.29
N PRO A 76 -0.46 7.45 2.95
CA PRO A 76 0.84 7.47 2.28
C PRO A 76 1.79 8.54 2.83
N ASN A 77 1.27 9.70 3.19
CA ASN A 77 2.05 10.78 3.80
C ASN A 77 2.62 10.40 5.17
N ASP A 78 1.86 9.66 5.98
CA ASP A 78 2.32 9.20 7.30
C ASP A 78 3.50 8.23 7.13
N ILE A 79 3.45 7.36 6.11
CA ILE A 79 4.52 6.42 5.76
C ILE A 79 5.78 7.20 5.37
N SER A 80 5.65 8.16 4.45
CA SER A 80 6.77 8.95 3.95
C SER A 80 7.38 9.86 5.01
N LEU A 81 6.57 10.52 5.83
CA LEU A 81 7.03 11.42 6.90
C LEU A 81 7.78 10.66 8.01
N ASN A 82 7.43 9.42 8.27
CA ASN A 82 8.13 8.56 9.22
C ASN A 82 9.38 7.88 8.63
N GLY A 83 9.71 8.15 7.36
CA GLY A 83 10.86 7.59 6.68
C GLY A 83 10.72 6.10 6.32
N HIS A 84 9.52 5.56 6.36
CA HIS A 84 9.28 4.18 5.97
C HIS A 84 9.31 4.02 4.44
N VAL A 85 9.93 2.95 3.99
CA VAL A 85 10.04 2.63 2.56
C VAL A 85 8.86 1.78 2.10
N LEU A 86 8.48 0.80 2.91
CA LEU A 86 7.38 -0.12 2.65
C LEU A 86 6.17 0.22 3.52
N MET A 87 4.99 -0.15 3.03
CA MET A 87 3.75 0.02 3.77
C MET A 87 3.79 -0.77 5.10
N VAL A 88 4.32 -1.99 5.08
CA VAL A 88 4.39 -2.87 6.25
C VAL A 88 5.21 -2.27 7.39
N ASP A 89 6.26 -1.51 7.10
CA ASP A 89 7.08 -0.86 8.12
C ASP A 89 6.28 0.13 8.96
N SER A 90 5.27 0.78 8.37
CA SER A 90 4.41 1.73 9.06
C SER A 90 3.58 1.10 10.18
N PHE A 91 3.37 -0.21 10.14
CA PHE A 91 2.64 -0.93 11.18
C PHE A 91 3.37 -0.91 12.54
N ARG A 92 4.69 -0.68 12.54
CA ARG A 92 5.49 -0.49 13.76
C ARG A 92 5.02 0.71 14.59
N ASN A 93 4.39 1.69 13.94
CA ASN A 93 3.87 2.89 14.60
C ASN A 93 2.46 2.68 15.17
N VAL A 94 1.86 1.52 14.97
CA VAL A 94 0.50 1.22 15.44
C VAL A 94 0.55 0.45 16.75
N ALA A 95 -0.05 1.02 17.79
CA ALA A 95 -0.08 0.37 19.11
C ALA A 95 -0.70 -1.03 19.01
N GLY A 96 0.00 -2.04 19.57
CA GLY A 96 -0.44 -3.43 19.56
C GLY A 96 -0.15 -4.18 18.26
N MET A 97 0.53 -3.58 17.29
CA MET A 97 1.14 -4.28 16.17
C MET A 97 2.64 -4.43 16.37
N TYR A 98 3.16 -5.52 15.89
CA TYR A 98 4.59 -5.80 15.91
C TYR A 98 5.01 -6.36 14.57
N VAL A 99 6.07 -5.79 13.99
CA VAL A 99 6.65 -6.20 12.73
C VAL A 99 8.08 -6.62 12.98
N THR A 100 8.42 -7.82 12.60
CA THR A 100 9.79 -8.34 12.67
C THR A 100 10.18 -8.90 11.32
N ARG A 101 11.42 -8.65 10.93
CA ARG A 101 11.98 -9.30 9.75
C ARG A 101 12.38 -10.73 10.13
N GLY A 102 11.93 -11.67 9.33
CA GLY A 102 12.25 -13.08 9.47
C GLY A 102 13.53 -13.46 8.75
N VAL A 103 13.55 -14.68 8.27
CA VAL A 103 14.68 -15.18 7.45
C VAL A 103 14.61 -14.51 6.08
N GLY A 104 15.72 -13.91 5.68
CA GLY A 104 15.80 -13.17 4.43
C GLY A 104 15.02 -11.85 4.49
N TYR A 105 14.16 -11.65 3.54
CA TYR A 105 13.39 -10.41 3.33
C TYR A 105 11.89 -10.54 3.66
N ASP A 106 11.47 -11.64 4.28
CA ASP A 106 10.09 -11.82 4.70
C ASP A 106 9.80 -11.06 5.99
N ASP A 107 8.74 -10.28 6.00
CA ASP A 107 8.24 -9.59 7.19
C ASP A 107 7.12 -10.40 7.85
N PHE A 108 7.25 -10.57 9.16
CA PHE A 108 6.21 -11.15 10.01
C PHE A 108 5.50 -10.05 10.78
N VAL A 109 4.18 -10.02 10.65
CA VAL A 109 3.34 -9.05 11.34
C VAL A 109 2.49 -9.76 12.38
N THR A 110 2.47 -9.24 13.60
CA THR A 110 1.58 -9.75 14.64
C THR A 110 0.70 -8.63 15.17
N MET A 111 -0.51 -8.98 15.56
CA MET A 111 -1.44 -8.07 16.21
C MET A 111 -1.80 -8.60 17.59
N ARG A 112 -1.53 -7.80 18.66
CA ARG A 112 -1.77 -8.15 20.05
C ARG A 112 -1.08 -9.45 20.51
N ASN A 113 0.07 -9.78 19.94
CA ASN A 113 0.84 -11.01 20.25
C ASN A 113 0.07 -12.34 20.05
N PHE A 114 -0.99 -12.34 19.25
CA PHE A 114 -1.78 -13.55 19.01
C PHE A 114 -1.30 -14.35 17.78
N SER A 115 -0.11 -14.13 17.30
CA SER A 115 0.44 -14.90 16.18
C SER A 115 1.79 -15.50 16.54
N GLY A 116 1.97 -16.76 16.16
CA GLY A 116 3.29 -17.37 16.07
C GLY A 116 3.92 -17.01 14.72
N SER A 117 5.16 -17.43 14.51
CA SER A 117 5.92 -17.17 13.27
C SER A 117 5.30 -17.75 11.98
N ALA A 118 4.20 -18.47 12.06
CA ALA A 118 3.60 -19.17 10.92
C ALA A 118 2.08 -18.98 10.77
N THR A 119 1.40 -18.26 11.66
CA THR A 119 -0.05 -18.09 11.56
C THR A 119 -0.49 -16.71 11.98
N GLU A 120 -0.98 -15.93 11.07
CA GLU A 120 -1.58 -14.65 11.39
C GLU A 120 -3.03 -14.84 11.84
N LYS A 121 -3.41 -14.16 12.91
CA LYS A 121 -4.74 -14.24 13.53
C LYS A 121 -5.59 -13.00 13.20
N PHE A 122 -5.20 -12.25 12.22
CA PHE A 122 -5.96 -11.12 11.71
C PHE A 122 -6.20 -11.27 10.21
N LEU A 123 -7.34 -10.78 9.77
CA LEU A 123 -7.71 -10.78 8.37
C LEU A 123 -7.01 -9.62 7.66
N THR A 124 -6.40 -9.88 6.51
CA THR A 124 -5.89 -8.82 5.63
C THR A 124 -6.63 -8.82 4.31
N LEU A 125 -7.05 -7.62 3.93
CA LEU A 125 -7.74 -7.35 2.67
C LEU A 125 -6.94 -6.32 1.86
N VAL A 126 -6.88 -6.53 0.56
CA VAL A 126 -6.39 -5.54 -0.41
C VAL A 126 -7.52 -5.30 -1.41
N ASP A 127 -8.07 -4.08 -1.41
CA ASP A 127 -9.26 -3.70 -2.19
C ASP A 127 -10.42 -4.72 -2.06
N GLY A 128 -10.65 -5.21 -0.83
CA GLY A 128 -11.69 -6.19 -0.51
C GLY A 128 -11.33 -7.66 -0.77
N ARG A 129 -10.19 -7.95 -1.39
CA ARG A 129 -9.69 -9.30 -1.63
C ARG A 129 -8.90 -9.81 -0.41
N GLU A 130 -9.28 -10.95 0.14
CA GLU A 130 -8.48 -11.63 1.17
C GLU A 130 -7.16 -12.13 0.59
N VAL A 131 -6.06 -11.83 1.29
CA VAL A 131 -4.69 -12.10 0.81
C VAL A 131 -3.95 -13.19 1.62
N LEU A 132 -4.67 -13.90 2.46
CA LEU A 132 -4.10 -14.98 3.25
C LEU A 132 -3.65 -16.13 2.35
N GLN A 133 -2.39 -16.55 2.49
CA GLN A 133 -1.89 -17.74 1.83
C GLN A 133 -2.49 -18.99 2.50
N ARG A 134 -3.20 -19.79 1.73
CA ARG A 134 -3.85 -21.03 2.23
C ARG A 134 -2.84 -22.05 2.75
N MET A 135 -1.64 -22.07 2.17
CA MET A 135 -0.56 -22.95 2.61
C MET A 135 0.30 -22.18 3.62
N GLY A 136 0.14 -22.49 4.90
CA GLY A 136 0.87 -21.85 6.00
C GLY A 136 0.08 -20.86 6.84
N GLY A 137 -1.03 -20.30 6.34
CA GLY A 137 -1.85 -19.34 7.07
C GLY A 137 -1.13 -18.01 7.36
N THR A 138 -0.19 -17.62 6.49
CA THR A 138 0.62 -16.40 6.58
C THR A 138 0.27 -15.44 5.45
N ILE A 139 0.67 -14.19 5.59
CA ILE A 139 0.62 -13.18 4.54
C ILE A 139 2.05 -12.93 4.07
N ASN A 140 2.28 -13.01 2.78
CA ASN A 140 3.54 -12.59 2.21
C ASN A 140 3.49 -11.08 1.94
N TRP A 141 3.98 -10.30 2.91
CA TRP A 141 3.97 -8.85 2.83
C TRP A 141 4.79 -8.30 1.66
N THR A 142 5.86 -9.01 1.29
CA THR A 142 6.64 -8.67 0.10
C THR A 142 5.79 -8.72 -1.17
N THR A 143 4.86 -9.68 -1.26
CA THR A 143 3.97 -9.82 -2.41
C THR A 143 2.79 -8.85 -2.36
N GLU A 144 2.21 -8.63 -1.18
CA GLU A 144 0.97 -7.85 -1.00
C GLU A 144 1.21 -6.35 -0.81
N ASP A 145 2.46 -5.92 -0.58
CA ASP A 145 2.79 -4.50 -0.50
C ASP A 145 2.59 -3.80 -1.86
N VAL A 146 2.00 -2.62 -1.84
CA VAL A 146 1.64 -1.82 -3.01
C VAL A 146 2.46 -0.53 -3.10
N PRO A 147 2.69 0.02 -4.32
CA PRO A 147 3.34 1.31 -4.46
C PRO A 147 2.63 2.41 -3.67
N LEU A 148 3.39 3.25 -2.96
CA LEU A 148 2.80 4.34 -2.16
C LEU A 148 2.01 5.34 -3.02
N ALA A 149 2.39 5.51 -4.29
CA ALA A 149 1.68 6.39 -5.21
C ALA A 149 0.22 5.98 -5.45
N ILE A 150 -0.05 4.67 -5.40
CA ILE A 150 -1.41 4.13 -5.60
C ILE A 150 -2.15 3.85 -4.30
N LEU A 151 -1.46 3.86 -3.16
CA LEU A 151 -2.08 3.64 -1.87
C LEU A 151 -2.97 4.83 -1.50
N ASN A 152 -4.21 4.57 -1.12
CA ASN A 152 -5.10 5.58 -0.54
C ASN A 152 -4.91 5.63 0.98
N ARG A 153 -5.10 4.49 1.64
CA ARG A 153 -4.94 4.33 3.08
C ARG A 153 -4.83 2.86 3.48
N VAL A 154 -4.35 2.63 4.69
CA VAL A 154 -4.47 1.35 5.38
C VAL A 154 -5.31 1.55 6.62
N GLU A 155 -6.34 0.77 6.78
CA GLU A 155 -7.22 0.76 7.95
C GLU A 155 -6.87 -0.45 8.82
N ILE A 156 -6.51 -0.21 10.07
CA ILE A 156 -6.15 -1.25 11.03
C ILE A 156 -7.19 -1.25 12.13
N ILE A 157 -8.03 -2.27 12.13
CA ILE A 157 -9.09 -2.47 13.11
C ILE A 157 -8.62 -3.51 14.10
N ARG A 158 -8.49 -3.10 15.36
CA ARG A 158 -7.97 -3.95 16.44
C ARG A 158 -9.12 -4.38 17.33
N GLY A 159 -9.30 -5.68 17.43
CA GLY A 159 -10.34 -6.29 18.25
C GLY A 159 -10.98 -7.48 17.55
N ALA A 160 -11.86 -8.17 18.25
CA ALA A 160 -12.57 -9.31 17.69
C ALA A 160 -13.51 -8.86 16.56
N GLY A 161 -13.07 -9.06 15.32
CA GLY A 161 -13.85 -8.76 14.11
C GLY A 161 -14.55 -10.00 13.53
N ALA A 162 -14.35 -11.15 14.12
CA ALA A 162 -14.81 -12.43 13.58
C ALA A 162 -16.34 -12.51 13.35
N SER A 163 -17.11 -11.77 14.13
CA SER A 163 -18.59 -11.71 13.97
C SER A 163 -19.01 -10.97 12.68
N ILE A 164 -18.16 -10.12 12.14
CA ILE A 164 -18.45 -9.30 10.94
C ILE A 164 -17.66 -9.83 9.74
N TRP A 165 -16.41 -10.24 9.96
CA TRP A 165 -15.43 -10.53 8.92
C TRP A 165 -15.09 -12.02 8.74
N GLY A 166 -15.62 -12.87 9.62
CA GLY A 166 -15.38 -14.31 9.55
C GLY A 166 -14.18 -14.80 10.38
N THR A 167 -13.82 -16.05 10.15
CA THR A 167 -12.98 -16.84 11.05
C THR A 167 -11.55 -16.33 11.25
N ASN A 168 -10.97 -15.64 10.27
CA ASN A 168 -9.58 -15.18 10.34
C ASN A 168 -9.41 -13.83 11.07
N ALA A 169 -10.51 -13.11 11.36
CA ALA A 169 -10.47 -11.81 12.02
C ALA A 169 -10.50 -11.91 13.56
N VAL A 170 -9.65 -12.76 14.15
CA VAL A 170 -9.63 -13.01 15.60
C VAL A 170 -9.06 -11.84 16.39
N SER A 171 -7.89 -11.33 16.00
CA SER A 171 -7.22 -10.20 16.66
C SER A 171 -7.55 -8.85 16.00
N GLY A 172 -8.03 -8.87 14.77
CA GLY A 172 -8.42 -7.67 14.04
C GLY A 172 -8.45 -7.84 12.52
N VAL A 173 -8.47 -6.71 11.83
CA VAL A 173 -8.49 -6.63 10.36
C VAL A 173 -7.51 -5.56 9.91
N VAL A 174 -6.74 -5.85 8.87
CA VAL A 174 -5.94 -4.89 8.10
C VAL A 174 -6.57 -4.75 6.72
N ASN A 175 -7.02 -3.56 6.36
CA ASN A 175 -7.64 -3.29 5.07
C ASN A 175 -6.81 -2.27 4.31
N VAL A 176 -6.18 -2.70 3.23
CA VAL A 176 -5.41 -1.88 2.31
C VAL A 176 -6.34 -1.41 1.21
N VAL A 177 -6.49 -0.10 1.07
CA VAL A 177 -7.35 0.52 0.06
C VAL A 177 -6.47 1.28 -0.92
N THR A 178 -6.58 0.97 -2.21
CA THR A 178 -5.89 1.71 -3.26
C THR A 178 -6.75 2.85 -3.81
N LYS A 179 -6.11 3.84 -4.39
CA LYS A 179 -6.79 4.97 -5.04
C LYS A 179 -7.57 4.49 -6.26
N HIS A 180 -8.69 5.14 -6.54
CA HIS A 180 -9.36 5.02 -7.84
C HIS A 180 -8.42 5.45 -8.97
N ALA A 181 -8.50 4.82 -10.16
CA ALA A 181 -7.58 5.09 -11.26
C ALA A 181 -7.66 6.54 -11.75
N ALA A 182 -8.81 7.20 -11.62
CA ALA A 182 -8.96 8.62 -11.93
C ALA A 182 -8.04 9.55 -11.09
N LEU A 183 -7.65 9.11 -9.88
CA LEU A 183 -6.81 9.88 -8.96
C LEU A 183 -5.31 9.61 -9.14
N THR A 184 -4.93 8.78 -10.10
CA THR A 184 -3.54 8.39 -10.36
C THR A 184 -3.13 8.61 -11.81
N GLN A 185 -3.61 9.71 -12.38
CA GLN A 185 -3.32 10.05 -13.77
C GLN A 185 -1.89 10.58 -13.95
N GLY A 186 -1.30 10.33 -15.11
CA GLY A 186 0.07 10.73 -15.43
C GLY A 186 1.10 9.68 -15.04
N ASN A 187 2.32 10.11 -14.78
CA ASN A 187 3.46 9.25 -14.50
C ASN A 187 4.01 9.56 -13.10
N SER A 188 4.36 8.52 -12.36
CA SER A 188 5.06 8.63 -11.09
C SER A 188 6.21 7.63 -11.06
N VAL A 189 7.40 8.09 -10.70
CA VAL A 189 8.59 7.27 -10.48
C VAL A 189 9.06 7.47 -9.05
N ARG A 190 9.36 6.38 -8.38
CA ARG A 190 9.99 6.38 -7.05
C ARG A 190 11.19 5.47 -7.07
N LEU A 191 12.33 5.99 -6.66
CA LEU A 191 13.57 5.24 -6.52
C LEU A 191 14.06 5.42 -5.09
N VAL A 192 14.35 4.33 -4.41
CA VAL A 192 14.90 4.32 -3.06
C VAL A 192 16.10 3.40 -3.03
N MET A 193 17.14 3.84 -2.36
CA MET A 193 18.30 3.04 -2.04
C MET A 193 18.57 3.18 -0.56
N GLU A 194 18.59 2.07 0.15
CA GLU A 194 18.90 2.02 1.56
C GLU A 194 20.41 1.90 1.79
N HIS A 195 20.85 2.21 2.99
CA HIS A 195 22.28 2.22 3.33
C HIS A 195 22.92 0.81 3.27
N ASP A 196 22.11 -0.23 3.46
CA ASP A 196 22.53 -1.64 3.35
C ASP A 196 22.70 -2.13 1.90
N GLY A 197 22.26 -1.30 0.92
CA GLY A 197 22.30 -1.63 -0.50
C GLY A 197 20.97 -2.16 -1.05
N THR A 198 19.93 -2.27 -0.22
CA THR A 198 18.58 -2.59 -0.68
C THR A 198 18.07 -1.51 -1.63
N PHE A 199 17.50 -1.92 -2.75
CA PHE A 199 16.99 -1.04 -3.80
C PHE A 199 15.52 -1.26 -4.04
N LEU A 200 14.77 -0.16 -4.24
CA LEU A 200 13.37 -0.17 -4.66
C LEU A 200 13.18 0.78 -5.84
N GLY A 201 12.64 0.27 -6.93
CA GLY A 201 12.19 1.04 -8.09
C GLY A 201 10.72 0.83 -8.34
N GLU A 202 9.96 1.92 -8.46
CA GLU A 202 8.52 1.90 -8.74
C GLU A 202 8.20 2.81 -9.91
N TYR A 203 7.33 2.36 -10.79
CA TYR A 203 6.74 3.19 -11.84
C TYR A 203 5.23 2.96 -11.86
N VAL A 204 4.50 4.05 -11.90
CA VAL A 204 3.04 4.07 -12.01
C VAL A 204 2.67 4.96 -13.17
N HIS A 205 1.80 4.46 -14.05
CA HIS A 205 1.22 5.22 -15.15
C HIS A 205 -0.29 5.09 -15.10
N GLY A 206 -0.99 6.22 -15.11
CA GLY A 206 -2.43 6.30 -15.21
C GLY A 206 -2.87 7.09 -16.43
N GLY A 207 -3.94 6.64 -17.08
CA GLY A 207 -4.51 7.28 -18.25
C GLY A 207 -6.04 7.25 -18.25
N LYS A 208 -6.61 8.12 -19.05
CA LYS A 208 -8.03 8.22 -19.32
C LYS A 208 -8.32 7.59 -20.69
N LEU A 209 -9.28 6.64 -20.74
CA LEU A 209 -9.72 6.01 -21.99
C LEU A 209 -10.94 6.71 -22.58
N SER A 210 -11.86 7.17 -21.71
CA SER A 210 -13.05 7.95 -22.07
C SER A 210 -13.39 8.90 -20.93
N GLU A 211 -14.45 9.73 -21.08
CA GLU A 211 -14.89 10.65 -20.03
C GLU A 211 -15.12 9.94 -18.68
N ASP A 212 -15.58 8.69 -18.71
CA ASP A 212 -15.99 7.92 -17.54
C ASP A 212 -15.09 6.71 -17.26
N SER A 213 -13.98 6.54 -18.04
CA SER A 213 -13.15 5.34 -17.96
C SER A 213 -11.70 5.68 -17.77
N PHE A 214 -11.10 5.09 -16.72
CA PHE A 214 -9.74 5.35 -16.31
C PHE A 214 -8.99 4.04 -16.10
N TYR A 215 -7.68 4.07 -16.33
CA TYR A 215 -6.83 2.93 -16.06
C TYR A 215 -5.56 3.35 -15.34
N ARG A 216 -4.95 2.39 -14.70
CA ARG A 216 -3.64 2.51 -14.08
C ARG A 216 -2.88 1.21 -14.27
N ILE A 217 -1.61 1.32 -14.64
CA ILE A 217 -0.64 0.23 -14.63
C ILE A 217 0.50 0.61 -13.70
N TRP A 218 1.12 -0.36 -13.07
CA TRP A 218 2.30 -0.13 -12.26
C TRP A 218 3.24 -1.32 -12.30
N VAL A 219 4.51 -1.04 -12.10
CA VAL A 219 5.56 -2.03 -11.94
C VAL A 219 6.43 -1.66 -10.74
N ARG A 220 6.93 -2.66 -10.03
CA ARG A 220 7.87 -2.52 -8.93
C ARG A 220 8.98 -3.56 -9.08
N ASP A 221 10.21 -3.13 -8.91
CA ASP A 221 11.39 -3.96 -8.76
C ASP A 221 12.03 -3.65 -7.40
N GLN A 222 12.20 -4.66 -6.58
CA GLN A 222 12.81 -4.54 -5.26
C GLN A 222 13.92 -5.59 -5.15
N GLU A 223 15.12 -5.13 -4.84
CA GLU A 223 16.28 -5.98 -4.57
C GLU A 223 16.66 -5.80 -3.10
N TYR A 224 16.82 -6.91 -2.42
CA TYR A 224 17.20 -6.95 -1.01
C TYR A 224 18.70 -7.28 -0.93
N ALA A 225 19.43 -6.48 -0.18
CA ALA A 225 20.84 -6.71 0.08
C ALA A 225 21.04 -7.92 0.97
N GLU A 226 22.18 -8.56 0.81
CA GLU A 226 22.61 -9.65 1.69
C GLU A 226 22.85 -9.13 3.10
N GLY A 227 22.29 -9.81 4.08
CA GLY A 227 22.50 -9.53 5.49
C GLY A 227 23.82 -10.07 6.01
N GLU A 228 24.10 -9.77 7.29
CA GLU A 228 25.28 -10.26 8.00
C GLU A 228 24.87 -11.08 9.21
N LEU A 229 25.44 -12.26 9.38
CA LEU A 229 25.24 -13.09 10.56
C LEU A 229 25.97 -12.49 11.77
N MET A 230 25.54 -12.84 12.99
CA MET A 230 26.22 -12.41 14.22
C MET A 230 27.70 -12.83 14.29
N SER A 231 28.10 -13.80 13.49
CA SER A 231 29.49 -14.23 13.33
C SER A 231 30.32 -13.34 12.40
N GLY A 232 29.73 -12.31 11.75
CA GLY A 232 30.37 -11.49 10.76
C GLY A 232 30.47 -12.12 9.36
N LEU A 233 29.83 -13.27 9.15
CA LEU A 233 29.78 -13.92 7.83
C LEU A 233 28.55 -13.47 7.06
N PRO A 234 28.61 -13.44 5.70
CA PRO A 234 27.44 -13.18 4.86
C PRO A 234 26.29 -14.15 5.15
N ALA A 235 25.09 -13.63 5.26
CA ALA A 235 23.90 -14.45 5.57
C ALA A 235 23.39 -15.25 4.37
N ARG A 236 23.77 -14.85 3.14
CA ARG A 236 23.33 -15.43 1.85
C ARG A 236 21.82 -15.42 1.72
N ASP A 237 21.20 -14.33 2.15
CA ASP A 237 19.77 -14.11 2.20
C ASP A 237 19.32 -12.94 1.30
N ASP A 238 20.16 -12.57 0.35
CA ASP A 238 19.82 -11.64 -0.71
C ASP A 238 18.66 -12.19 -1.55
N GLY A 239 17.88 -11.28 -2.13
CA GLY A 239 16.77 -11.67 -2.94
C GLY A 239 16.17 -10.52 -3.75
N PHE A 240 15.12 -10.84 -4.50
CA PHE A 240 14.41 -9.83 -5.25
C PHE A 240 12.92 -10.14 -5.32
N ALA A 241 12.12 -9.08 -5.47
CA ALA A 241 10.69 -9.18 -5.74
C ALA A 241 10.31 -8.26 -6.89
N ARG A 242 9.71 -8.81 -7.94
CA ARG A 242 9.21 -8.05 -9.10
C ARG A 242 7.72 -8.21 -9.19
N LYS A 243 7.04 -7.09 -9.29
CA LYS A 243 5.57 -7.05 -9.31
C LYS A 243 5.07 -6.11 -10.40
N ALA A 244 3.91 -6.44 -10.93
CA ALA A 244 3.16 -5.56 -11.80
C ALA A 244 1.68 -5.66 -11.47
N GLY A 245 0.95 -4.59 -11.69
CA GLY A 245 -0.49 -4.58 -11.48
C GLY A 245 -1.18 -3.66 -12.47
N PHE A 246 -2.47 -3.89 -12.60
CA PHE A 246 -3.37 -3.14 -13.46
C PHE A 246 -4.66 -2.87 -12.68
N ARG A 247 -5.26 -1.71 -12.92
CA ARG A 247 -6.60 -1.36 -12.46
C ARG A 247 -7.33 -0.62 -13.55
N TYR A 248 -8.58 -0.95 -13.74
CA TYR A 248 -9.49 -0.23 -14.61
C TYR A 248 -10.74 0.14 -13.81
N ASP A 249 -11.12 1.40 -13.87
CA ASP A 249 -12.31 1.93 -13.22
C ASP A 249 -13.19 2.62 -14.26
N LYS A 250 -14.49 2.32 -14.23
CA LYS A 250 -15.49 2.96 -15.08
C LYS A 250 -16.65 3.45 -14.23
N VAL A 251 -16.94 4.73 -14.32
CA VAL A 251 -18.11 5.36 -13.70
C VAL A 251 -19.34 5.03 -14.54
N LEU A 252 -20.30 4.30 -13.98
CA LEU A 252 -21.55 3.91 -14.65
C LEU A 252 -22.73 4.81 -14.27
N GLY A 253 -22.59 5.57 -13.19
CA GLY A 253 -23.63 6.48 -12.69
C GLY A 253 -23.18 7.21 -11.43
N PRO A 254 -24.03 8.06 -10.83
CA PRO A 254 -23.66 8.88 -9.68
C PRO A 254 -23.15 8.08 -8.47
N ASP A 255 -23.65 6.85 -8.30
CA ASP A 255 -23.34 5.97 -7.17
C ASP A 255 -22.87 4.57 -7.60
N LEU A 256 -22.51 4.38 -8.88
CA LEU A 256 -22.17 3.07 -9.41
C LEU A 256 -20.87 3.12 -10.19
N ASP A 257 -19.84 2.49 -9.63
CA ASP A 257 -18.53 2.31 -10.26
C ASP A 257 -18.28 0.83 -10.55
N PHE A 258 -17.68 0.56 -11.70
CA PHE A 258 -17.15 -0.75 -12.04
C PHE A 258 -15.63 -0.71 -11.90
N THR A 259 -15.07 -1.61 -11.08
CA THR A 259 -13.62 -1.76 -10.87
C THR A 259 -13.18 -3.16 -11.26
N PHE A 260 -12.08 -3.23 -12.01
CA PHE A 260 -11.39 -4.47 -12.36
C PHE A 260 -9.90 -4.36 -12.05
#